data_3ca3f8e84089a5b13f3f4176ecb99304
#
_entry.id   3ca3f8e84089a5b13f3f4176ecb99304
#
_cell.length_a   1.000
_cell.length_b   1.000
_cell.length_c   1.000
_cell.angle_alpha   90.00
_cell.angle_beta   90.00
_cell.angle_gamma   90.00
#
_symmetry.space_group_name_H-M   'P 1'
#
loop_
_entity.id
_entity.type
_entity.pdbx_description
1 polymer ?
#
loop_
_entity_poly.entity_id
_entity_poly.type
_entity_poly.pdbx_seq_one_letter_code
_entity_poly.pdbx_strand_id
1 'polypeptide(L)'
;MLEADIEKHFRDAEMVLIGLGEELRSDGTSQRSDRIVKALNMLPPCLRGKTYFVVSQNSDDLVFRSNLLPFFITEPYGPKENDSCSEEQWNTYLRWISGTLGHRLLLLELGVGFVSPELIRWPFEKITQLNMKSSLIRVHASLPQLPKELAETGRAYSVKCNSIEWLEKLKQWDVKTDQKEDA
;
A
#
# COMPACT_ATOMS: atom_id res chain seq x y z
N MET A 1 4.31 -20.74 -2.89
CA MET A 1 3.73 -20.64 -1.53
C MET A 1 3.51 -19.18 -1.16
N LEU A 2 4.54 -18.35 -0.98
CA LEU A 2 4.37 -16.93 -0.59
C LEU A 2 3.50 -16.10 -1.54
N GLU A 3 3.65 -16.21 -2.86
CA GLU A 3 2.84 -15.47 -3.83
C GLU A 3 1.35 -15.83 -3.75
N ALA A 4 1.02 -17.11 -3.61
CA ALA A 4 -0.36 -17.55 -3.47
C ALA A 4 -1.02 -17.04 -2.17
N ASP A 5 -0.24 -16.94 -1.10
CA ASP A 5 -0.72 -16.39 0.17
C ASP A 5 -0.99 -14.89 0.05
N ILE A 6 -0.09 -14.15 -0.62
CA ILE A 6 -0.24 -12.71 -0.88
C ILE A 6 -1.47 -12.44 -1.76
N GLU A 7 -1.63 -13.18 -2.85
CA GLU A 7 -2.80 -13.09 -3.74
C GLU A 7 -4.10 -13.36 -2.98
N LYS A 8 -4.11 -14.39 -2.12
CA LYS A 8 -5.25 -14.70 -1.26
C LYS A 8 -5.61 -13.54 -0.34
N HIS A 9 -4.62 -12.92 0.34
CA HIS A 9 -4.88 -11.79 1.23
C HIS A 9 -5.43 -10.57 0.49
N PHE A 10 -4.96 -10.32 -0.74
CA PHE A 10 -5.54 -9.28 -1.60
C PHE A 10 -6.99 -9.60 -1.95
N ARG A 11 -7.28 -10.81 -2.41
CA ARG A 11 -8.63 -11.22 -2.78
C ARG A 11 -9.59 -11.15 -1.60
N ASP A 12 -9.18 -11.64 -0.44
CA ASP A 12 -10.03 -11.78 0.74
C ASP A 12 -10.22 -10.46 1.51
N ALA A 13 -9.41 -9.42 1.24
CA ALA A 13 -9.51 -8.14 1.91
C ALA A 13 -10.80 -7.39 1.55
N GLU A 14 -11.45 -6.83 2.55
CA GLU A 14 -12.58 -5.89 2.42
C GLU A 14 -12.07 -4.45 2.27
N MET A 15 -11.00 -4.16 2.98
CA MET A 15 -10.37 -2.85 3.04
C MET A 15 -8.87 -2.95 2.80
N VAL A 16 -8.28 -1.96 2.12
CA VAL A 16 -6.85 -1.93 1.82
C VAL A 16 -6.24 -0.59 2.22
N LEU A 17 -5.25 -0.62 3.09
CA LEU A 17 -4.43 0.55 3.43
C LEU A 17 -3.07 0.42 2.76
N ILE A 18 -2.71 1.40 1.94
CA ILE A 18 -1.49 1.39 1.16
C ILE A 18 -0.54 2.46 1.68
N GLY A 19 0.66 2.07 2.05
CA GLY A 19 1.76 2.96 2.43
C GLY A 19 2.80 3.05 1.33
N LEU A 20 3.10 4.26 0.87
CA LEU A 20 4.10 4.53 -0.18
C LEU A 20 5.34 5.19 0.42
N GLY A 21 6.47 4.54 0.24
CA GLY A 21 7.75 4.98 0.80
C GLY A 21 8.76 5.46 -0.24
N GLU A 22 9.99 5.61 0.21
CA GLU A 22 11.08 6.23 -0.53
C GLU A 22 11.48 5.50 -1.83
N GLU A 23 11.23 4.19 -1.95
CA GLU A 23 11.50 3.49 -3.22
C GLU A 23 10.60 4.00 -4.36
N LEU A 24 9.45 4.60 -4.03
CA LEU A 24 8.50 5.19 -4.96
C LEU A 24 8.62 6.71 -5.06
N ARG A 25 9.79 7.25 -4.69
CA ARG A 25 10.11 8.67 -4.83
C ARG A 25 10.81 8.93 -6.16
N SER A 26 10.51 10.09 -6.75
CA SER A 26 11.23 10.62 -7.92
C SER A 26 12.71 10.85 -7.58
N ASP A 27 13.58 10.59 -8.55
CA ASP A 27 14.98 11.00 -8.54
C ASP A 27 15.23 12.28 -9.37
N GLY A 28 14.15 12.94 -9.80
CA GLY A 28 14.18 14.11 -10.66
C GLY A 28 14.18 13.78 -12.15
N THR A 29 14.25 12.50 -12.55
CA THR A 29 14.19 12.10 -13.95
C THR A 29 12.76 11.79 -14.38
N SER A 30 12.39 12.17 -15.62
CA SER A 30 11.08 11.84 -16.19
C SER A 30 10.91 10.34 -16.34
N GLN A 31 11.97 9.63 -16.75
CA GLN A 31 11.91 8.19 -16.98
C GLN A 31 11.53 7.42 -15.71
N ARG A 32 12.14 7.74 -14.56
CA ARG A 32 11.81 7.10 -13.28
C ARG A 32 10.41 7.49 -12.82
N SER A 33 10.06 8.77 -12.92
CA SER A 33 8.74 9.28 -12.54
C SER A 33 7.63 8.59 -13.32
N ASP A 34 7.78 8.45 -14.64
CA ASP A 34 6.80 7.76 -15.48
C ASP A 34 6.71 6.25 -15.18
N ARG A 35 7.84 5.61 -14.84
CA ARG A 35 7.86 4.21 -14.41
C ARG A 35 7.10 4.02 -13.08
N ILE A 36 7.30 4.91 -12.11
CA ILE A 36 6.59 4.89 -10.83
C ILE A 36 5.08 5.03 -11.05
N VAL A 37 4.66 6.03 -11.85
CA VAL A 37 3.23 6.23 -12.15
C VAL A 37 2.62 5.01 -12.84
N LYS A 38 3.30 4.42 -13.81
CA LYS A 38 2.87 3.18 -14.48
C LYS A 38 2.74 2.00 -13.50
N ALA A 39 3.68 1.87 -12.57
CA ALA A 39 3.64 0.83 -11.55
C ALA A 39 2.46 1.05 -10.59
N LEU A 40 2.22 2.28 -10.12
CA LEU A 40 1.07 2.61 -9.27
C LEU A 40 -0.27 2.32 -9.97
N ASN A 41 -0.33 2.47 -11.30
CA ASN A 41 -1.53 2.16 -12.09
C ASN A 41 -1.86 0.65 -12.17
N MET A 42 -1.02 -0.21 -11.58
CA MET A 42 -1.35 -1.62 -11.40
C MET A 42 -2.25 -1.88 -10.17
N LEU A 43 -2.36 -0.90 -9.25
CA LEU A 43 -3.15 -1.06 -8.03
C LEU A 43 -4.68 -0.98 -8.27
N PRO A 44 -5.24 -0.01 -9.01
CA PRO A 44 -6.69 0.14 -9.15
C PRO A 44 -7.44 -1.13 -9.57
N PRO A 45 -6.97 -1.96 -10.52
CA PRO A 45 -7.62 -3.23 -10.84
C PRO A 45 -7.74 -4.16 -9.62
N CYS A 46 -6.68 -4.25 -8.80
CA CYS A 46 -6.65 -5.10 -7.60
C CYS A 46 -7.54 -4.57 -6.47
N LEU A 47 -7.96 -3.29 -6.54
CA LEU A 47 -8.77 -2.60 -5.53
C LEU A 47 -10.27 -2.59 -5.87
N ARG A 48 -10.69 -3.18 -7.00
CA ARG A 48 -12.10 -3.23 -7.40
C ARG A 48 -12.97 -3.87 -6.31
N GLY A 49 -14.07 -3.22 -5.96
CA GLY A 49 -15.00 -3.70 -4.95
C GLY A 49 -14.51 -3.59 -3.51
N LYS A 50 -13.37 -2.93 -3.28
CA LYS A 50 -12.78 -2.71 -1.96
C LYS A 50 -12.75 -1.22 -1.63
N THR A 51 -12.88 -0.90 -0.35
CA THR A 51 -12.53 0.45 0.11
C THR A 51 -11.04 0.52 0.39
N TYR A 52 -10.39 1.62 0.02
CA TYR A 52 -8.96 1.76 0.25
C TYR A 52 -8.59 3.17 0.69
N PHE A 53 -7.41 3.31 1.25
CA PHE A 53 -6.76 4.59 1.49
C PHE A 53 -5.25 4.47 1.21
N VAL A 54 -4.65 5.58 0.78
CA VAL A 54 -3.21 5.66 0.48
C VAL A 54 -2.57 6.72 1.36
N VAL A 55 -1.49 6.35 2.03
CA VAL A 55 -0.63 7.27 2.78
C VAL A 55 0.74 7.29 2.11
N SER A 56 1.15 8.44 1.60
CA SER A 56 2.47 8.64 1.00
C SER A 56 3.37 9.42 1.96
N GLN A 57 4.59 8.94 2.17
CA GLN A 57 5.62 9.71 2.88
C GLN A 57 6.47 10.59 1.93
N ASN A 58 6.21 10.52 0.63
CA ASN A 58 6.88 11.33 -0.36
C ASN A 58 6.28 12.76 -0.39
N SER A 59 6.85 13.64 -1.20
CA SER A 59 6.43 15.02 -1.37
C SER A 59 6.60 15.48 -2.82
N ASP A 60 6.48 14.54 -3.75
CA ASP A 60 6.77 14.75 -5.17
C ASP A 60 5.52 14.69 -6.06
N ASP A 61 4.34 14.61 -5.47
CA ASP A 61 3.04 14.57 -6.14
C ASP A 61 2.87 13.43 -7.17
N LEU A 62 3.81 12.47 -7.27
CA LEU A 62 3.71 11.40 -8.27
C LEU A 62 2.50 10.50 -8.09
N VAL A 63 2.08 10.28 -6.85
CA VAL A 63 0.90 9.46 -6.55
C VAL A 63 -0.37 10.05 -7.18
N PHE A 64 -0.48 11.37 -7.29
CA PHE A 64 -1.64 12.08 -7.89
C PHE A 64 -1.65 12.03 -9.42
N ARG A 65 -0.54 11.64 -10.06
CA ARG A 65 -0.46 11.38 -11.50
C ARG A 65 -0.94 9.97 -11.87
N SER A 66 -1.18 9.12 -10.89
CA SER A 66 -1.70 7.77 -11.08
C SER A 66 -3.23 7.75 -11.22
N ASN A 67 -3.81 6.60 -11.53
CA ASN A 67 -5.26 6.38 -11.60
C ASN A 67 -5.90 6.12 -10.23
N LEU A 68 -5.18 6.29 -9.13
CA LEU A 68 -5.73 6.26 -7.78
C LEU A 68 -6.56 7.52 -7.54
N LEU A 69 -7.67 7.38 -6.81
CA LEU A 69 -8.57 8.51 -6.56
C LEU A 69 -7.97 9.47 -5.53
N PRO A 70 -7.73 10.75 -5.87
CA PRO A 70 -7.09 11.72 -4.97
C PRO A 70 -7.78 11.88 -3.62
N PHE A 71 -9.11 11.72 -3.57
CA PHE A 71 -9.90 11.77 -2.34
C PHE A 71 -9.46 10.74 -1.28
N PHE A 72 -8.89 9.62 -1.71
CA PHE A 72 -8.40 8.55 -0.84
C PHE A 72 -6.88 8.54 -0.69
N ILE A 73 -6.22 9.67 -0.93
CA ILE A 73 -4.77 9.82 -0.80
C ILE A 73 -4.46 10.92 0.20
N THR A 74 -3.54 10.67 1.13
CA THR A 74 -2.90 11.71 1.93
C THR A 74 -1.39 11.65 1.78
N GLU A 75 -0.78 12.82 1.57
CA GLU A 75 0.68 13.02 1.48
C GLU A 75 1.08 14.15 2.47
N PRO A 76 1.18 13.83 3.77
CA PRO A 76 1.31 14.85 4.84
C PRO A 76 2.53 15.75 4.73
N TYR A 77 3.58 15.27 4.04
CA TYR A 77 4.83 16.01 3.83
C TYR A 77 4.86 16.76 2.49
N GLY A 78 3.81 16.67 1.70
CA GLY A 78 3.68 17.35 0.42
C GLY A 78 3.38 18.85 0.54
N PRO A 79 3.26 19.54 -0.61
CA PRO A 79 2.97 20.97 -0.67
C PRO A 79 1.62 21.30 -0.02
N LYS A 80 1.57 22.33 0.83
CA LYS A 80 0.35 22.69 1.58
C LYS A 80 -0.76 23.27 0.69
N GLU A 81 -0.44 23.67 -0.52
CA GLU A 81 -1.39 24.10 -1.56
C GLU A 81 -2.21 22.94 -2.14
N ASN A 82 -1.75 21.69 -1.92
CA ASN A 82 -2.49 20.51 -2.31
C ASN A 82 -3.41 20.06 -1.15
N ASP A 83 -4.71 19.99 -1.40
CA ASP A 83 -5.71 19.58 -0.39
C ASP A 83 -5.40 18.22 0.23
N SER A 84 -4.82 17.29 -0.54
CA SER A 84 -4.40 15.97 -0.06
C SER A 84 -3.22 16.00 0.92
N CYS A 85 -2.53 17.12 1.04
CA CYS A 85 -1.46 17.39 2.01
C CYS A 85 -1.96 18.19 3.22
N SER A 86 -3.26 18.48 3.28
CA SER A 86 -3.88 19.26 4.34
C SER A 86 -4.10 18.45 5.62
N GLU A 87 -4.25 19.17 6.73
CA GLU A 87 -4.65 18.57 8.01
C GLU A 87 -6.06 17.95 7.94
N GLU A 88 -6.96 18.53 7.14
CA GLU A 88 -8.31 18.00 6.93
C GLU A 88 -8.27 16.63 6.25
N GLN A 89 -7.43 16.46 5.24
CA GLN A 89 -7.25 15.18 4.57
C GLN A 89 -6.59 14.15 5.50
N TRP A 90 -5.65 14.57 6.32
CA TRP A 90 -5.10 13.71 7.38
C TRP A 90 -6.18 13.26 8.37
N ASN A 91 -7.05 14.16 8.81
CA ASN A 91 -8.17 13.82 9.68
C ASN A 91 -9.18 12.89 8.99
N THR A 92 -9.36 13.01 7.68
CA THR A 92 -10.16 12.08 6.87
C THR A 92 -9.56 10.68 6.88
N TYR A 93 -8.25 10.56 6.70
CA TYR A 93 -7.51 9.32 6.87
C TYR A 93 -7.70 8.71 8.27
N LEU A 94 -7.54 9.51 9.34
CA LEU A 94 -7.70 9.03 10.71
C LEU A 94 -9.12 8.51 11.00
N ARG A 95 -10.15 9.16 10.46
CA ARG A 95 -11.52 8.65 10.53
C ARG A 95 -11.70 7.34 9.78
N TRP A 96 -11.13 7.25 8.58
CA TRP A 96 -11.20 6.03 7.77
C TRP A 96 -10.51 4.86 8.47
N ILE A 97 -9.30 5.05 8.98
CA ILE A 97 -8.55 3.97 9.64
C ILE A 97 -9.23 3.49 10.94
N SER A 98 -9.87 4.39 11.69
CA SER A 98 -10.62 4.00 12.89
C SER A 98 -11.82 3.10 12.59
N GLY A 99 -12.38 3.19 11.39
CA GLY A 99 -13.46 2.32 10.90
C GLY A 99 -13.00 0.94 10.44
N THR A 100 -11.69 0.65 10.39
CA THR A 100 -11.20 -0.63 9.86
C THR A 100 -11.15 -1.76 10.89
N LEU A 101 -11.33 -1.44 12.18
CA LEU A 101 -11.24 -2.42 13.24
C LEU A 101 -12.32 -3.50 13.09
N GLY A 102 -11.90 -4.76 13.11
CA GLY A 102 -12.80 -5.90 12.94
C GLY A 102 -13.11 -6.28 11.48
N HIS A 103 -12.68 -5.48 10.51
CA HIS A 103 -12.73 -5.82 9.08
C HIS A 103 -11.46 -6.57 8.63
N ARG A 104 -11.59 -7.32 7.52
CA ARG A 104 -10.42 -7.91 6.86
C ARG A 104 -9.64 -6.80 6.13
N LEU A 105 -8.68 -6.24 6.85
CA LEU A 105 -7.83 -5.15 6.39
C LEU A 105 -6.51 -5.68 5.87
N LEU A 106 -6.20 -5.39 4.62
CA LEU A 106 -4.85 -5.57 4.09
C LEU A 106 -4.06 -4.27 4.24
N LEU A 107 -2.92 -4.35 4.93
CA LEU A 107 -1.93 -3.29 4.97
C LEU A 107 -0.83 -3.63 3.96
N LEU A 108 -0.67 -2.79 2.96
CA LEU A 108 0.32 -2.95 1.90
C LEU A 108 1.38 -1.86 2.02
N GLU A 109 2.56 -2.23 2.47
CA GLU A 109 3.69 -1.33 2.67
C GLU A 109 4.67 -1.48 1.50
N LEU A 110 4.82 -0.43 0.70
CA LEU A 110 5.59 -0.41 -0.53
C LEU A 110 6.79 0.55 -0.43
N GLY A 111 7.98 0.00 -0.32
CA GLY A 111 9.23 0.75 -0.31
C GLY A 111 9.40 1.69 0.87
N VAL A 112 8.78 1.36 2.01
CA VAL A 112 8.87 2.16 3.24
C VAL A 112 10.06 1.68 4.05
N GLY A 113 11.05 2.56 4.22
CA GLY A 113 12.23 2.33 5.06
C GLY A 113 12.12 2.96 6.45
N PHE A 114 13.22 3.58 6.89
CA PHE A 114 13.34 4.21 8.21
C PHE A 114 13.53 5.72 8.15
N VAL A 115 13.21 6.38 7.03
CA VAL A 115 13.28 7.84 6.92
C VAL A 115 12.23 8.51 7.81
N SER A 116 10.99 8.02 7.78
CA SER A 116 9.87 8.47 8.61
C SER A 116 9.01 7.28 9.03
N PRO A 117 9.53 6.37 9.88
CA PRO A 117 8.84 5.14 10.21
C PRO A 117 7.57 5.37 11.03
N GLU A 118 7.46 6.51 11.71
CA GLU A 118 6.30 6.93 12.50
C GLU A 118 5.06 7.22 11.66
N LEU A 119 5.22 7.48 10.37
CA LEU A 119 4.08 7.77 9.48
C LEU A 119 3.39 6.49 8.99
N ILE A 120 4.14 5.47 8.60
CA ILE A 120 3.62 4.27 7.96
C ILE A 120 4.07 3.00 8.70
N ARG A 121 5.38 2.79 8.83
CA ARG A 121 5.96 1.52 9.26
C ARG A 121 5.45 1.07 10.63
N TRP A 122 5.63 1.89 11.66
CA TRP A 122 5.20 1.58 13.02
C TRP A 122 3.67 1.56 13.18
N PRO A 123 2.90 2.52 12.62
CA PRO A 123 1.44 2.42 12.63
C PRO A 123 0.91 1.15 11.98
N PHE A 124 1.45 0.71 10.83
CA PHE A 124 1.00 -0.51 10.16
C PHE A 124 1.29 -1.76 11.00
N GLU A 125 2.46 -1.85 11.62
CA GLU A 125 2.77 -2.89 12.58
C GLU A 125 1.77 -2.92 13.75
N LYS A 126 1.49 -1.75 14.33
CA LYS A 126 0.56 -1.62 15.44
C LYS A 126 -0.87 -2.01 15.07
N ILE A 127 -1.35 -1.57 13.91
CA ILE A 127 -2.68 -1.94 13.41
C ILE A 127 -2.76 -3.46 13.19
N THR A 128 -1.72 -4.06 12.62
CA THR A 128 -1.66 -5.52 12.40
C THR A 128 -1.70 -6.30 13.71
N GLN A 129 -1.09 -5.78 14.77
CA GLN A 129 -1.15 -6.38 16.12
C GLN A 129 -2.56 -6.27 16.73
N LEU A 130 -3.21 -5.12 16.60
CA LEU A 130 -4.49 -4.83 17.25
C LEU A 130 -5.69 -5.43 16.51
N ASN A 131 -5.69 -5.42 15.18
CA ASN A 131 -6.78 -5.98 14.38
C ASN A 131 -6.44 -7.42 13.96
N MET A 132 -7.00 -8.39 14.66
CA MET A 132 -6.76 -9.83 14.40
C MET A 132 -7.21 -10.30 13.02
N LYS A 133 -8.03 -9.53 12.30
CA LYS A 133 -8.46 -9.82 10.93
C LYS A 133 -7.61 -9.12 9.88
N SER A 134 -6.60 -8.34 10.30
CA SER A 134 -5.70 -7.67 9.38
C SER A 134 -4.51 -8.54 8.99
N SER A 135 -3.95 -8.24 7.82
CA SER A 135 -2.68 -8.79 7.34
C SER A 135 -1.78 -7.66 6.83
N LEU A 136 -0.47 -7.85 6.96
CA LEU A 136 0.55 -6.91 6.51
C LEU A 136 1.41 -7.56 5.42
N ILE A 137 1.55 -6.88 4.29
CA ILE A 137 2.53 -7.22 3.26
C ILE A 137 3.53 -6.06 3.17
N ARG A 138 4.79 -6.35 3.50
CA ARG A 138 5.89 -5.38 3.41
C ARG A 138 6.78 -5.74 2.24
N VAL A 139 6.86 -4.84 1.27
CA VAL A 139 7.71 -4.97 0.08
C VAL A 139 8.81 -3.93 0.14
N HIS A 140 10.07 -4.36 0.17
CA HIS A 140 11.23 -3.48 0.12
C HIS A 140 12.48 -4.24 -0.34
N ALA A 141 13.30 -3.63 -1.20
CA ALA A 141 14.51 -4.26 -1.74
C ALA A 141 15.52 -4.63 -0.64
N SER A 142 15.72 -3.77 0.35
CA SER A 142 16.77 -3.89 1.37
C SER A 142 16.25 -4.04 2.80
N LEU A 143 15.06 -3.52 3.11
CA LEU A 143 14.51 -3.42 4.47
C LEU A 143 13.15 -4.11 4.63
N PRO A 144 12.96 -5.34 4.12
CA PRO A 144 11.67 -6.03 4.20
C PRO A 144 11.40 -6.68 5.57
N GLN A 145 12.35 -6.63 6.51
CA GLN A 145 12.28 -7.36 7.79
C GLN A 145 11.04 -6.95 8.59
N LEU A 146 10.41 -7.94 9.19
CA LEU A 146 9.29 -7.81 10.11
C LEU A 146 9.77 -8.01 11.55
N PRO A 147 9.13 -7.35 12.55
CA PRO A 147 9.28 -7.74 13.94
C PRO A 147 8.94 -9.22 14.13
N LYS A 148 9.68 -9.90 15.01
CA LYS A 148 9.51 -11.33 15.25
C LYS A 148 8.08 -11.68 15.65
N GLU A 149 7.49 -10.88 16.52
CA GLU A 149 6.13 -11.06 17.01
C GLU A 149 5.09 -11.01 15.88
N LEU A 150 5.31 -10.17 14.87
CA LEU A 150 4.42 -10.11 13.69
C LEU A 150 4.66 -11.27 12.73
N ALA A 151 5.91 -11.64 12.49
CA ALA A 151 6.24 -12.75 11.61
C ALA A 151 5.63 -14.08 12.11
N GLU A 152 5.61 -14.28 13.43
CA GLU A 152 5.05 -15.48 14.07
C GLU A 152 3.52 -15.54 14.03
N THR A 153 2.81 -14.43 13.69
CA THR A 153 1.34 -14.43 13.61
C THR A 153 0.79 -15.19 12.40
N GLY A 154 1.61 -15.44 11.37
CA GLY A 154 1.17 -15.96 10.07
C GLY A 154 0.31 -14.96 9.26
N ARG A 155 0.22 -13.69 9.70
CA ARG A 155 -0.55 -12.61 9.04
C ARG A 155 0.32 -11.48 8.49
N ALA A 156 1.63 -11.56 8.68
CA ALA A 156 2.57 -10.58 8.16
C ALA A 156 3.59 -11.25 7.23
N TYR A 157 3.83 -10.65 6.08
CA TYR A 157 4.64 -11.20 5.00
C TYR A 157 5.71 -10.20 4.59
N SER A 158 6.93 -10.70 4.49
CA SER A 158 8.11 -9.95 4.07
C SER A 158 8.48 -10.33 2.63
N VAL A 159 8.54 -9.35 1.75
CA VAL A 159 8.91 -9.52 0.34
C VAL A 159 10.16 -8.72 0.03
N LYS A 160 11.27 -9.41 -0.20
CA LYS A 160 12.54 -8.79 -0.60
C LYS A 160 12.54 -8.55 -2.10
N CYS A 161 11.97 -7.42 -2.52
CA CYS A 161 11.88 -6.98 -3.90
C CYS A 161 11.80 -5.45 -3.95
N ASN A 162 12.28 -4.82 -5.00
CA ASN A 162 11.99 -3.40 -5.23
C ASN A 162 10.50 -3.21 -5.47
N SER A 163 9.90 -2.20 -4.84
CA SER A 163 8.45 -1.98 -4.86
C SER A 163 7.90 -1.70 -6.26
N ILE A 164 8.66 -1.00 -7.11
CA ILE A 164 8.26 -0.74 -8.50
C ILE A 164 8.19 -2.06 -9.27
N GLU A 165 9.23 -2.88 -9.15
CA GLU A 165 9.28 -4.20 -9.83
C GLU A 165 8.18 -5.14 -9.32
N TRP A 166 7.87 -5.07 -8.03
CA TRP A 166 6.81 -5.88 -7.45
C TRP A 166 5.44 -5.45 -7.98
N LEU A 167 5.16 -4.15 -8.06
CA LEU A 167 3.94 -3.60 -8.63
C LEU A 167 3.77 -3.99 -10.11
N GLU A 168 4.85 -3.93 -10.89
CA GLU A 168 4.82 -4.32 -12.32
C GLU A 168 4.39 -5.77 -12.53
N LYS A 169 4.61 -6.65 -11.54
CA LYS A 169 4.20 -8.06 -11.57
C LYS A 169 2.73 -8.29 -11.24
N LEU A 170 2.02 -7.33 -10.67
CA LEU A 170 0.60 -7.46 -10.32
C LEU A 170 -0.32 -7.71 -11.53
N LYS A 171 0.10 -7.36 -12.73
CA LYS A 171 -0.63 -7.66 -13.97
C LYS A 171 -1.03 -9.13 -14.13
N GLN A 172 -0.31 -10.04 -13.50
CA GLN A 172 -0.57 -11.49 -13.64
C GLN A 172 -1.76 -11.98 -12.80
N TRP A 173 -2.25 -11.16 -11.88
CA TRP A 173 -3.34 -11.56 -10.96
C TRP A 173 -4.73 -11.32 -11.57
N ASP A 174 -4.87 -10.33 -12.45
CA ASP A 174 -6.16 -9.97 -13.07
C ASP A 174 -6.63 -11.00 -14.12
N VAL A 175 -5.72 -11.77 -14.73
CA VAL A 175 -6.02 -12.69 -15.84
C VAL A 175 -6.62 -14.02 -15.36
N LYS A 176 -6.46 -14.39 -14.10
CA LYS A 176 -6.93 -15.70 -13.58
C LYS A 176 -8.37 -15.68 -13.06
N THR A 177 -8.97 -14.52 -12.88
CA THR A 177 -10.32 -14.38 -12.31
C THR A 177 -11.40 -14.58 -13.37
N ASP A 178 -11.15 -14.18 -14.62
CA ASP A 178 -12.14 -14.26 -15.71
C ASP A 178 -12.32 -15.69 -16.30
N GLN A 179 -11.45 -16.64 -15.95
CA GLN A 179 -11.55 -18.02 -16.48
C GLN A 179 -12.32 -18.99 -15.59
N LYS A 180 -12.86 -18.57 -14.45
CA LYS A 180 -13.59 -19.45 -13.53
C LYS A 180 -15.10 -19.21 -13.44
N GLU A 181 -15.64 -18.25 -14.17
CA GLU A 181 -17.09 -17.99 -14.19
C GLU A 181 -17.83 -18.69 -15.35
N ASP A 182 -17.13 -19.36 -16.27
CA ASP A 182 -17.71 -20.08 -17.42
C ASP A 182 -17.51 -21.62 -17.36
N ALA A 183 -17.55 -22.22 -16.18
CA ALA A 183 -17.51 -23.69 -16.05
C ALA A 183 -18.62 -24.24 -15.16
#